data_ded63ed98ae99a567d3b1f87f91020fa
#
_entry.id   ded63ed98ae99a567d3b1f87f91020fa
#
_cell.length_a   1.000
_cell.length_b   1.000
_cell.length_c   1.000
_cell.angle_alpha   90.00
_cell.angle_beta   90.00
_cell.angle_gamma   90.00
#
_symmetry.space_group_name_H-M   'P 1'
#
loop_
_entity.id
_entity.type
_entity.pdbx_description
1 polymer ?
#
loop_
_entity_poly.entity_id
_entity_poly.type
_entity_poly.pdbx_seq_one_letter_code
_entity_poly.pdbx_strand_id
1 'polypeptide(L)'
;MTEQGPLRPLNPQGFFPLLNKLSTWMWKNGDTPLEHGPCVSCADLKGWLDMLNEPLQPHHMPPRPSRQATPAQIIILGFLGIILAGALLLMLPVSSRMGVVTPFSDALLTATSATCVTGLVVHDTATYWSPFGHLVLLALIQTGGMGVVTVAVSVVMFSGRKIGLRQRWVMQESISAPQVGGIVRMTSFILKAMLLIEGTGALLLSLRFCPQFGLLQGLWYGIFHSVSAFCNAGFDLMGTSAPFSSLTGYVGDPLVWGPIALLILAGGLGFLTWQDLREHRLHFRAYRLQSKLILVSTAGLLLLSFLFFQCYEFRLPQWAELSGWERLNAAAFQAVTPRTAGFNSVDLTLLSEPGKLVTILLMLVGGSPGSTAGGFKVTTLAVLLLSARAVFFRCGSPSCFGRRFQDEALRSASAIFLMYLVFFLLGGTLICCIDGVPLLDALFESASAIGTVGLSICGTPGLSLPSHLILTFLMYVGRVGGLTMIYAVTSGSPVSSQYPQERVTVG
;
A
#
# COMPACT_ATOMS: atom_id res chain seq x y z
N MET A 1 -27.71 -3.60 66.07
CA MET A 1 -27.60 -4.35 64.78
C MET A 1 -27.85 -3.35 63.67
N THR A 2 -26.77 -2.72 63.16
CA THR A 2 -26.82 -1.73 62.08
C THR A 2 -25.90 -2.25 60.99
N GLU A 3 -26.50 -2.65 59.88
CA GLU A 3 -25.75 -3.07 58.68
C GLU A 3 -25.08 -1.87 58.04
N GLN A 4 -23.76 -1.92 57.94
CA GLN A 4 -22.98 -1.03 57.13
C GLN A 4 -22.87 -1.65 55.72
N GLY A 5 -23.46 -0.97 54.72
CA GLY A 5 -23.30 -1.31 53.33
C GLY A 5 -21.90 -0.99 52.81
N PRO A 6 -21.39 -1.63 51.76
CA PRO A 6 -20.02 -1.50 51.30
C PRO A 6 -19.79 -0.13 50.64
N LEU A 7 -18.68 0.51 51.02
CA LEU A 7 -18.14 1.74 50.44
C LEU A 7 -17.86 1.54 48.94
N ARG A 8 -18.47 2.37 48.09
CA ARG A 8 -18.17 2.42 46.64
C ARG A 8 -16.78 3.07 46.45
N PRO A 9 -15.98 2.56 45.50
CA PRO A 9 -14.67 3.15 45.22
C PRO A 9 -14.85 4.54 44.60
N LEU A 10 -14.11 5.52 45.10
CA LEU A 10 -14.03 6.89 44.57
C LEU A 10 -13.51 6.91 43.15
N ASN A 11 -14.24 7.55 42.27
CA ASN A 11 -13.90 7.72 40.85
C ASN A 11 -12.69 8.67 40.73
N PRO A 12 -11.54 8.25 40.15
CA PRO A 12 -10.33 9.07 40.09
C PRO A 12 -10.46 10.32 39.20
N GLN A 13 -11.47 10.38 38.30
CA GLN A 13 -11.63 11.50 37.38
C GLN A 13 -12.18 12.79 37.99
N GLY A 14 -12.73 12.74 39.20
CA GLY A 14 -13.19 13.92 39.95
C GLY A 14 -12.11 14.64 40.77
N PHE A 15 -10.96 13.99 40.98
CA PHE A 15 -9.91 14.49 41.86
C PHE A 15 -8.94 15.48 41.19
N PHE A 16 -8.77 15.43 39.91
CA PHE A 16 -7.81 16.24 39.14
C PHE A 16 -8.14 17.75 39.05
N PRO A 17 -9.40 18.17 38.87
CA PRO A 17 -9.74 19.61 38.86
C PRO A 17 -9.55 20.29 40.21
N LEU A 18 -9.71 19.54 41.29
CA LEU A 18 -9.53 20.05 42.65
C LEU A 18 -8.04 20.25 43.02
N LEU A 19 -7.18 19.35 42.63
CA LEU A 19 -5.72 19.47 42.80
C LEU A 19 -5.14 20.63 41.97
N ASN A 20 -5.66 20.88 40.78
CA ASN A 20 -5.21 21.99 39.95
C ASN A 20 -5.66 23.37 40.52
N LYS A 21 -6.81 23.46 41.16
CA LYS A 21 -7.26 24.67 41.83
C LYS A 21 -6.48 24.91 43.13
N LEU A 22 -6.14 23.85 43.87
CA LEU A 22 -5.29 23.92 45.06
C LEU A 22 -3.85 24.32 44.69
N SER A 23 -3.28 23.78 43.64
CA SER A 23 -1.94 24.15 43.18
C SER A 23 -1.87 25.61 42.71
N THR A 24 -2.90 26.09 41.99
CA THR A 24 -2.98 27.50 41.54
C THR A 24 -3.18 28.46 42.67
N TRP A 25 -3.88 28.07 43.75
CA TRP A 25 -4.06 28.87 44.94
C TRP A 25 -2.77 28.91 45.81
N MET A 26 -2.06 27.78 45.95
CA MET A 26 -0.76 27.72 46.63
C MET A 26 0.33 28.51 45.89
N TRP A 27 0.30 28.57 44.59
CA TRP A 27 1.27 29.35 43.79
C TRP A 27 1.03 30.87 43.81
N LYS A 28 -0.22 31.29 44.02
CA LYS A 28 -0.56 32.72 44.07
C LYS A 28 -0.22 33.40 45.43
N ASN A 29 0.01 32.62 46.48
CA ASN A 29 0.21 33.14 47.83
C ASN A 29 1.58 32.76 48.44
N GLY A 30 2.55 32.36 47.60
CA GLY A 30 3.85 31.81 48.04
C GLY A 30 4.97 32.81 48.34
N ASP A 31 4.75 34.13 48.20
CA ASP A 31 5.83 35.12 48.29
C ASP A 31 5.73 36.11 49.50
N THR A 32 5.18 35.68 50.62
CA THR A 32 5.31 36.48 51.86
C THR A 32 5.70 35.63 53.07
N PRO A 33 6.62 36.10 53.93
CA PRO A 33 7.07 35.33 55.12
C PRO A 33 5.94 35.19 56.13
N LEU A 34 5.85 34.01 56.75
CA LEU A 34 4.90 33.64 57.77
C LEU A 34 5.08 34.50 59.06
N GLU A 35 4.29 35.56 59.16
CA GLU A 35 3.92 36.07 60.49
C GLU A 35 2.40 36.32 60.45
N HIS A 36 1.68 35.57 61.32
CA HIS A 36 0.24 35.60 61.57
C HIS A 36 -0.67 35.16 60.40
N GLY A 37 -0.86 33.85 60.29
CA GLY A 37 -1.89 33.27 59.39
C GLY A 37 -3.31 33.69 59.84
N PRO A 38 -4.18 34.15 58.94
CA PRO A 38 -5.59 34.37 59.27
C PRO A 38 -6.24 33.03 59.57
N CYS A 39 -6.86 32.97 60.73
CA CYS A 39 -7.71 31.87 61.15
C CYS A 39 -8.81 31.68 60.09
N VAL A 40 -8.86 30.51 59.43
CA VAL A 40 -9.93 30.15 58.50
C VAL A 40 -11.26 30.28 59.26
N SER A 41 -12.10 31.23 58.89
CA SER A 41 -13.35 31.47 59.59
C SER A 41 -14.30 30.28 59.41
N CYS A 42 -15.13 30.03 60.43
CA CYS A 42 -16.17 29.00 60.32
C CYS A 42 -17.13 29.22 59.10
N ALA A 43 -17.21 30.46 58.60
CA ALA A 43 -17.97 30.80 57.44
C ALA A 43 -17.34 30.23 56.15
N ASP A 44 -16.01 30.21 56.04
CA ASP A 44 -15.30 29.65 54.87
C ASP A 44 -15.43 28.13 54.85
N LEU A 45 -15.37 27.48 56.01
CA LEU A 45 -15.59 26.03 56.12
C LEU A 45 -17.03 25.64 55.76
N LYS A 46 -18.00 26.47 56.11
CA LYS A 46 -19.40 26.23 55.80
C LYS A 46 -19.65 26.37 54.26
N GLY A 47 -19.05 27.38 53.61
CA GLY A 47 -19.09 27.53 52.17
C GLY A 47 -18.46 26.33 51.39
N TRP A 48 -17.41 25.71 51.98
CA TRP A 48 -16.81 24.50 51.45
C TRP A 48 -17.70 23.25 51.61
N LEU A 49 -18.38 23.13 52.76
CA LEU A 49 -19.32 22.03 53.03
C LEU A 49 -20.57 22.15 52.16
N ASP A 50 -21.06 23.35 51.90
CA ASP A 50 -22.20 23.58 51.01
C ASP A 50 -21.87 23.28 49.57
N MET A 51 -20.63 23.57 49.12
CA MET A 51 -20.13 23.21 47.78
C MET A 51 -19.96 21.68 47.58
N LEU A 52 -19.69 20.94 48.66
CA LEU A 52 -19.61 19.48 48.65
C LEU A 52 -20.97 18.81 48.74
N ASN A 53 -22.00 19.51 49.24
CA ASN A 53 -23.37 19.04 49.35
C ASN A 53 -24.28 19.47 48.23
N GLU A 54 -23.83 20.28 47.27
CA GLU A 54 -24.60 20.51 46.06
C GLU A 54 -24.81 19.18 45.34
N PRO A 55 -26.07 18.76 45.07
CA PRO A 55 -26.32 17.55 44.33
C PRO A 55 -25.69 17.72 42.95
N LEU A 56 -24.70 16.88 42.66
CA LEU A 56 -24.07 16.79 41.33
C LEU A 56 -25.21 16.74 40.31
N GLN A 57 -25.45 17.86 39.63
CA GLN A 57 -26.35 17.85 38.50
C GLN A 57 -25.88 16.71 37.58
N PRO A 58 -26.78 15.83 37.09
CA PRO A 58 -26.39 14.81 36.16
C PRO A 58 -25.79 15.53 34.96
N HIS A 59 -24.45 15.60 34.93
CA HIS A 59 -23.77 16.01 33.71
C HIS A 59 -24.33 15.09 32.63
N HIS A 60 -25.05 15.67 31.68
CA HIS A 60 -25.38 14.98 30.45
C HIS A 60 -24.07 14.37 29.97
N MET A 61 -23.89 13.06 30.18
CA MET A 61 -22.82 12.34 29.53
C MET A 61 -22.99 12.64 28.05
N PRO A 62 -21.96 13.21 27.39
CA PRO A 62 -22.07 13.41 25.95
C PRO A 62 -22.48 12.05 25.38
N PRO A 63 -23.43 12.00 24.45
CA PRO A 63 -23.91 10.75 23.87
C PRO A 63 -22.66 9.98 23.45
N ARG A 64 -22.55 8.72 23.90
CA ARG A 64 -21.42 7.85 23.51
C ARG A 64 -21.21 8.05 22.03
N PRO A 65 -20.02 8.49 21.57
CA PRO A 65 -19.80 8.72 20.16
C PRO A 65 -20.19 7.44 19.46
N SER A 66 -21.20 7.53 18.58
CA SER A 66 -21.57 6.40 17.73
C SER A 66 -20.25 5.88 17.16
N ARG A 67 -19.99 4.57 17.27
CA ARG A 67 -18.77 3.93 16.75
C ARG A 67 -18.76 4.12 15.23
N GLN A 68 -18.41 5.32 14.79
CA GLN A 68 -18.27 5.59 13.37
C GLN A 68 -16.96 4.96 12.90
N ALA A 69 -17.05 4.13 11.85
CA ALA A 69 -15.88 3.52 11.26
C ALA A 69 -14.80 4.57 10.94
N THR A 70 -13.56 4.29 11.29
CA THR A 70 -12.41 5.14 10.98
C THR A 70 -12.13 5.14 9.47
N PRO A 71 -11.44 6.13 8.91
CA PRO A 71 -11.04 6.12 7.49
C PRO A 71 -10.30 4.83 7.10
N ALA A 72 -9.40 4.35 7.95
CA ALA A 72 -8.68 3.09 7.74
C ALA A 72 -9.64 1.88 7.66
N GLN A 73 -10.61 1.79 8.56
CA GLN A 73 -11.62 0.72 8.52
C GLN A 73 -12.49 0.80 7.26
N ILE A 74 -12.85 2.00 6.79
CA ILE A 74 -13.62 2.17 5.54
C ILE A 74 -12.82 1.66 4.34
N ILE A 75 -11.52 1.95 4.29
CA ILE A 75 -10.63 1.48 3.21
C ILE A 75 -10.56 -0.06 3.23
N ILE A 76 -10.27 -0.65 4.38
CA ILE A 76 -10.17 -2.12 4.57
C ILE A 76 -11.46 -2.80 4.14
N LEU A 77 -12.59 -2.39 4.70
CA LEU A 77 -13.90 -2.98 4.39
C LEU A 77 -14.29 -2.75 2.91
N GLY A 78 -13.91 -1.61 2.35
CA GLY A 78 -14.14 -1.30 0.95
C GLY A 78 -13.40 -2.25 0.01
N PHE A 79 -12.11 -2.50 0.25
CA PHE A 79 -11.34 -3.49 -0.51
C PHE A 79 -11.93 -4.89 -0.36
N LEU A 80 -12.25 -5.32 0.88
CA LEU A 80 -12.86 -6.62 1.12
C LEU A 80 -14.20 -6.77 0.39
N GLY A 81 -15.06 -5.75 0.42
CA GLY A 81 -16.34 -5.76 -0.27
C GLY A 81 -16.21 -5.89 -1.79
N ILE A 82 -15.25 -5.19 -2.41
CA ILE A 82 -14.99 -5.29 -3.85
C ILE A 82 -14.41 -6.65 -4.23
N ILE A 83 -13.50 -7.19 -3.41
CA ILE A 83 -12.93 -8.53 -3.64
C ILE A 83 -14.04 -9.58 -3.62
N LEU A 84 -14.91 -9.56 -2.59
CA LEU A 84 -16.01 -10.52 -2.50
C LEU A 84 -17.02 -10.37 -3.64
N ALA A 85 -17.38 -9.13 -4.01
CA ALA A 85 -18.27 -8.88 -5.15
C ALA A 85 -17.62 -9.36 -6.46
N GLY A 86 -16.31 -9.10 -6.66
CA GLY A 86 -15.55 -9.58 -7.81
C GLY A 86 -15.48 -11.12 -7.86
N ALA A 87 -15.21 -11.77 -6.74
CA ALA A 87 -15.20 -13.23 -6.65
C ALA A 87 -16.56 -13.82 -7.05
N LEU A 88 -17.69 -13.27 -6.54
CA LEU A 88 -19.02 -13.72 -6.90
C LEU A 88 -19.31 -13.52 -8.41
N LEU A 89 -18.88 -12.41 -9.02
CA LEU A 89 -19.03 -12.19 -10.46
C LEU A 89 -18.18 -13.17 -11.28
N LEU A 90 -16.96 -13.47 -10.84
CA LEU A 90 -16.06 -14.41 -11.51
C LEU A 90 -16.51 -15.88 -11.38
N MET A 91 -17.29 -16.23 -10.35
CA MET A 91 -17.92 -17.54 -10.20
C MET A 91 -19.03 -17.81 -11.23
N LEU A 92 -19.62 -16.77 -11.81
CA LEU A 92 -20.72 -16.94 -12.76
C LEU A 92 -20.25 -17.75 -13.99
N PRO A 93 -21.07 -18.70 -14.52
CA PRO A 93 -20.71 -19.47 -15.70
C PRO A 93 -20.39 -18.60 -16.93
N VAL A 94 -21.01 -17.41 -17.02
CA VAL A 94 -20.74 -16.44 -18.10
C VAL A 94 -19.32 -15.88 -18.05
N SER A 95 -18.68 -15.89 -16.88
CA SER A 95 -17.30 -15.39 -16.69
C SER A 95 -16.25 -16.36 -17.23
N SER A 96 -16.56 -17.66 -17.27
CA SER A 96 -15.70 -18.70 -17.83
C SER A 96 -15.97 -18.90 -19.33
N ARG A 97 -14.92 -19.12 -20.12
CA ARG A 97 -15.04 -19.40 -21.56
C ARG A 97 -15.75 -20.71 -21.85
N MET A 98 -15.60 -21.69 -20.95
CA MET A 98 -16.25 -23.01 -21.06
C MET A 98 -17.68 -23.03 -20.46
N GLY A 99 -18.17 -21.94 -19.90
CA GLY A 99 -19.48 -21.89 -19.24
C GLY A 99 -19.56 -22.66 -17.93
N VAL A 100 -18.42 -22.96 -17.31
CA VAL A 100 -18.34 -23.70 -16.05
C VAL A 100 -18.30 -22.75 -14.87
N VAL A 101 -18.95 -23.12 -13.75
CA VAL A 101 -18.86 -22.37 -12.49
C VAL A 101 -17.44 -22.50 -11.93
N THR A 102 -16.74 -21.38 -11.79
CA THR A 102 -15.39 -21.36 -11.21
C THR A 102 -15.48 -21.63 -9.69
N PRO A 103 -14.61 -22.49 -9.12
CA PRO A 103 -14.54 -22.69 -7.67
C PRO A 103 -14.34 -21.38 -6.92
N PHE A 104 -14.98 -21.25 -5.74
CA PHE A 104 -14.88 -20.01 -4.96
C PHE A 104 -13.45 -19.65 -4.58
N SER A 105 -12.62 -20.64 -4.25
CA SER A 105 -11.19 -20.45 -3.93
C SER A 105 -10.44 -19.73 -5.07
N ASP A 106 -10.63 -20.20 -6.31
CA ASP A 106 -9.92 -19.71 -7.48
C ASP A 106 -10.45 -18.32 -7.89
N ALA A 107 -11.78 -18.16 -7.82
CA ALA A 107 -12.43 -16.87 -8.04
C ALA A 107 -11.99 -15.83 -6.98
N LEU A 108 -11.87 -16.24 -5.71
CA LEU A 108 -11.43 -15.37 -4.61
C LEU A 108 -9.96 -14.93 -4.79
N LEU A 109 -9.05 -15.88 -5.08
CA LEU A 109 -7.65 -15.56 -5.33
C LEU A 109 -7.51 -14.62 -6.52
N THR A 110 -8.19 -14.93 -7.64
CA THR A 110 -8.15 -14.11 -8.86
C THR A 110 -8.74 -12.72 -8.64
N ALA A 111 -9.90 -12.60 -7.95
CA ALA A 111 -10.51 -11.32 -7.60
C ALA A 111 -9.63 -10.51 -6.65
N THR A 112 -8.98 -11.18 -5.67
CA THR A 112 -8.03 -10.53 -4.76
C THR A 112 -6.82 -10.04 -5.53
N SER A 113 -6.25 -10.87 -6.38
CA SER A 113 -5.11 -10.53 -7.23
C SER A 113 -5.41 -9.35 -8.15
N ALA A 114 -6.56 -9.33 -8.80
CA ALA A 114 -7.01 -8.24 -9.67
C ALA A 114 -7.25 -6.94 -8.87
N THR A 115 -7.96 -7.02 -7.73
CA THR A 115 -8.27 -5.84 -6.90
C THR A 115 -7.04 -5.31 -6.16
N CYS A 116 -6.18 -6.21 -5.66
CA CYS A 116 -4.91 -5.84 -5.03
C CYS A 116 -3.82 -5.48 -6.04
N VAL A 117 -4.13 -5.66 -7.34
CA VAL A 117 -3.23 -5.32 -8.45
C VAL A 117 -1.91 -6.10 -8.32
N THR A 118 -2.02 -7.42 -8.17
CA THR A 118 -0.87 -8.30 -7.94
C THR A 118 -0.44 -9.02 -9.21
N GLY A 119 -1.36 -9.77 -9.87
CA GLY A 119 -1.04 -10.55 -11.07
C GLY A 119 -0.81 -12.05 -10.85
N LEU A 120 -0.86 -12.54 -9.60
CA LEU A 120 -0.86 -13.98 -9.35
C LEU A 120 -2.19 -14.59 -9.81
N VAL A 121 -2.13 -15.65 -10.59
CA VAL A 121 -3.30 -16.28 -11.22
C VAL A 121 -3.28 -17.80 -11.05
N VAL A 122 -4.46 -18.39 -10.83
CA VAL A 122 -4.64 -19.85 -10.82
C VAL A 122 -4.93 -20.36 -12.23
N HIS A 123 -5.66 -19.59 -13.01
CA HIS A 123 -6.01 -19.93 -14.40
C HIS A 123 -5.39 -18.89 -15.34
N ASP A 124 -4.93 -19.35 -16.50
CA ASP A 124 -4.44 -18.44 -17.53
C ASP A 124 -5.53 -17.46 -17.97
N THR A 125 -5.20 -16.16 -17.92
CA THR A 125 -6.19 -15.10 -18.11
C THR A 125 -6.77 -15.10 -19.51
N ALA A 126 -5.98 -15.38 -20.54
CA ALA A 126 -6.38 -15.33 -21.94
C ALA A 126 -7.30 -16.49 -22.35
N THR A 127 -7.05 -17.68 -21.81
CA THR A 127 -7.69 -18.91 -22.26
C THR A 127 -8.88 -19.33 -21.41
N TYR A 128 -8.86 -19.05 -20.12
CA TYR A 128 -9.90 -19.47 -19.18
C TYR A 128 -11.09 -18.50 -19.12
N TRP A 129 -10.86 -17.19 -19.06
CA TRP A 129 -11.90 -16.20 -18.87
C TRP A 129 -12.56 -15.82 -20.19
N SER A 130 -13.88 -15.62 -20.16
CA SER A 130 -14.68 -15.10 -21.26
C SER A 130 -14.44 -13.58 -21.42
N PRO A 131 -14.91 -12.96 -22.52
CA PRO A 131 -14.90 -11.49 -22.64
C PRO A 131 -15.57 -10.77 -21.47
N PHE A 132 -16.64 -11.36 -20.89
CA PHE A 132 -17.26 -10.82 -19.68
C PHE A 132 -16.34 -10.95 -18.48
N GLY A 133 -15.68 -12.11 -18.27
CA GLY A 133 -14.67 -12.28 -17.24
C GLY A 133 -13.51 -11.29 -17.37
N HIS A 134 -13.02 -11.04 -18.60
CA HIS A 134 -12.00 -10.00 -18.85
C HIS A 134 -12.47 -8.60 -18.48
N LEU A 135 -13.73 -8.24 -18.74
CA LEU A 135 -14.30 -6.95 -18.33
C LEU A 135 -14.39 -6.83 -16.80
N VAL A 136 -14.80 -7.90 -16.11
CA VAL A 136 -14.82 -7.94 -14.64
C VAL A 136 -13.40 -7.76 -14.09
N LEU A 137 -12.42 -8.50 -14.62
CA LEU A 137 -11.00 -8.36 -14.22
C LEU A 137 -10.50 -6.93 -14.44
N LEU A 138 -10.75 -6.36 -15.62
CA LEU A 138 -10.34 -5.00 -15.96
C LEU A 138 -10.96 -3.97 -15.00
N ALA A 139 -12.24 -4.12 -14.65
CA ALA A 139 -12.93 -3.25 -13.69
C ALA A 139 -12.34 -3.38 -12.27
N LEU A 140 -11.99 -4.61 -11.83
CA LEU A 140 -11.34 -4.85 -10.54
C LEU A 140 -9.93 -4.25 -10.52
N ILE A 141 -9.13 -4.44 -11.57
CA ILE A 141 -7.80 -3.86 -11.74
C ILE A 141 -7.85 -2.33 -11.67
N GLN A 142 -8.76 -1.71 -12.43
CA GLN A 142 -8.92 -0.26 -12.47
C GLN A 142 -9.34 0.31 -11.12
N THR A 143 -10.30 -0.36 -10.45
CA THR A 143 -10.78 0.03 -9.12
C THR A 143 -9.69 -0.13 -8.07
N GLY A 144 -8.97 -1.23 -8.12
CA GLY A 144 -7.85 -1.52 -7.25
C GLY A 144 -6.69 -0.54 -7.44
N GLY A 145 -6.28 -0.28 -8.68
CA GLY A 145 -5.16 0.61 -9.02
C GLY A 145 -5.38 2.05 -8.56
N MET A 146 -6.57 2.60 -8.79
CA MET A 146 -6.93 3.93 -8.30
C MET A 146 -7.15 4.00 -6.78
N GLY A 147 -7.42 2.88 -6.15
CA GLY A 147 -7.91 2.79 -4.78
C GLY A 147 -9.43 2.98 -4.69
N VAL A 148 -10.04 2.10 -3.90
CA VAL A 148 -11.50 1.97 -3.74
C VAL A 148 -12.19 3.30 -3.43
N VAL A 149 -11.60 4.10 -2.54
CA VAL A 149 -12.16 5.39 -2.12
C VAL A 149 -12.13 6.41 -3.25
N THR A 150 -11.05 6.44 -4.03
CA THR A 150 -10.93 7.36 -5.18
C THR A 150 -12.00 7.05 -6.22
N VAL A 151 -12.27 5.77 -6.50
CA VAL A 151 -13.34 5.35 -7.42
C VAL A 151 -14.71 5.74 -6.88
N ALA A 152 -15.00 5.43 -5.61
CA ALA A 152 -16.29 5.78 -5.00
C ALA A 152 -16.56 7.28 -5.04
N VAL A 153 -15.55 8.11 -4.78
CA VAL A 153 -15.69 9.57 -4.85
C VAL A 153 -15.78 10.06 -6.29
N SER A 154 -15.10 9.41 -7.23
CA SER A 154 -15.24 9.75 -8.65
C SER A 154 -16.68 9.57 -9.13
N VAL A 155 -17.34 8.49 -8.74
CA VAL A 155 -18.76 8.26 -9.02
C VAL A 155 -19.64 9.39 -8.44
N VAL A 156 -19.37 9.81 -7.19
CA VAL A 156 -20.09 10.93 -6.55
C VAL A 156 -19.84 12.24 -7.32
N MET A 157 -18.61 12.48 -7.78
CA MET A 157 -18.25 13.66 -8.58
C MET A 157 -19.01 13.70 -9.92
N PHE A 158 -19.05 12.57 -10.64
CA PHE A 158 -19.79 12.45 -11.89
C PHE A 158 -21.30 12.58 -11.71
N SER A 159 -21.84 12.18 -10.54
CA SER A 159 -23.25 12.38 -10.18
C SER A 159 -23.60 13.82 -9.79
N GLY A 160 -22.66 14.76 -9.82
CA GLY A 160 -22.88 16.17 -9.48
C GLY A 160 -23.16 16.43 -7.99
N ARG A 161 -23.05 15.44 -7.12
CA ARG A 161 -23.33 15.57 -5.69
C ARG A 161 -22.16 16.26 -4.96
N LYS A 162 -22.49 17.04 -3.91
CA LYS A 162 -21.47 17.70 -3.07
C LYS A 162 -20.76 16.67 -2.20
N ILE A 163 -19.44 16.72 -2.20
CA ILE A 163 -18.59 15.85 -1.39
C ILE A 163 -18.47 16.43 0.03
N GLY A 164 -18.94 15.70 1.03
CA GLY A 164 -18.87 16.09 2.44
C GLY A 164 -17.44 16.06 3.01
N LEU A 165 -17.24 16.71 4.15
CA LEU A 165 -15.91 16.78 4.81
C LEU A 165 -15.36 15.38 5.18
N ARG A 166 -16.22 14.47 5.65
CA ARG A 166 -15.82 13.09 5.99
C ARG A 166 -15.29 12.34 4.77
N GLN A 167 -15.97 12.45 3.62
CA GLN A 167 -15.52 11.84 2.37
C GLN A 167 -14.17 12.39 1.92
N ARG A 168 -13.95 13.71 2.06
CA ARG A 168 -12.66 14.34 1.75
C ARG A 168 -11.54 13.83 2.67
N TRP A 169 -11.82 13.55 3.94
CA TRP A 169 -10.84 13.03 4.88
C TRP A 169 -10.44 11.59 4.53
N VAL A 170 -11.42 10.73 4.19
CA VAL A 170 -11.14 9.37 3.71
C VAL A 170 -10.36 9.39 2.40
N MET A 171 -10.65 10.35 1.48
CA MET A 171 -9.85 10.56 0.27
C MET A 171 -8.41 10.93 0.56
N GLN A 172 -8.20 11.87 1.49
CA GLN A 172 -6.86 12.30 1.91
C GLN A 172 -6.02 11.11 2.36
N GLU A 173 -6.58 10.26 3.21
CA GLU A 173 -5.93 9.05 3.70
C GLU A 173 -5.62 8.08 2.54
N SER A 174 -6.59 7.81 1.67
CA SER A 174 -6.45 6.88 0.53
C SER A 174 -5.35 7.28 -0.47
N ILE A 175 -5.20 8.60 -0.74
CA ILE A 175 -4.21 9.12 -1.70
C ILE A 175 -2.91 9.52 -0.99
N SER A 176 -2.85 9.42 0.35
CA SER A 176 -1.74 9.91 1.19
C SER A 176 -1.46 11.40 0.95
N ALA A 177 -2.52 12.22 0.78
CA ALA A 177 -2.39 13.65 0.52
C ALA A 177 -2.07 14.42 1.81
N PRO A 178 -1.21 15.45 1.79
CA PRO A 178 -0.81 16.18 2.98
C PRO A 178 -1.93 17.07 3.57
N GLN A 179 -2.93 17.43 2.77
CA GLN A 179 -3.99 18.36 3.16
C GLN A 179 -5.36 17.97 2.56
N VAL A 180 -6.44 18.22 3.32
CA VAL A 180 -7.83 18.01 2.84
C VAL A 180 -8.23 19.04 1.79
N GLY A 181 -7.62 20.24 1.85
CA GLY A 181 -7.89 21.33 0.91
C GLY A 181 -7.44 20.97 -0.51
N GLY A 182 -8.33 21.20 -1.50
CA GLY A 182 -8.01 20.95 -2.90
C GLY A 182 -8.07 19.48 -3.35
N ILE A 183 -8.39 18.52 -2.44
CA ILE A 183 -8.39 17.08 -2.74
C ILE A 183 -9.28 16.71 -3.92
N VAL A 184 -10.43 17.34 -4.08
CA VAL A 184 -11.36 17.11 -5.21
C VAL A 184 -10.73 17.52 -6.54
N ARG A 185 -10.02 18.67 -6.58
CA ARG A 185 -9.30 19.12 -7.79
C ARG A 185 -8.16 18.17 -8.13
N MET A 186 -7.44 17.71 -7.11
CA MET A 186 -6.38 16.72 -7.26
C MET A 186 -6.90 15.39 -7.80
N THR A 187 -8.03 14.88 -7.29
CA THR A 187 -8.65 13.65 -7.80
C THR A 187 -9.07 13.79 -9.26
N SER A 188 -9.68 14.93 -9.63
CA SER A 188 -10.01 15.20 -11.03
C SER A 188 -8.77 15.24 -11.94
N PHE A 189 -7.66 15.79 -11.44
CA PHE A 189 -6.38 15.75 -12.16
C PHE A 189 -5.87 14.32 -12.33
N ILE A 190 -5.88 13.51 -11.25
CA ILE A 190 -5.46 12.10 -11.27
C ILE A 190 -6.24 11.33 -12.32
N LEU A 191 -7.57 11.42 -12.31
CA LEU A 191 -8.43 10.72 -13.28
C LEU A 191 -8.12 11.09 -14.74
N LYS A 192 -7.99 12.40 -15.02
CA LYS A 192 -7.67 12.87 -16.37
C LYS A 192 -6.29 12.43 -16.84
N ALA A 193 -5.29 12.54 -15.96
CA ALA A 193 -3.92 12.14 -16.26
C ALA A 193 -3.83 10.63 -16.50
N MET A 194 -4.50 9.83 -15.67
CA MET A 194 -4.57 8.38 -15.80
C MET A 194 -5.18 7.98 -17.14
N LEU A 195 -6.40 8.46 -17.46
CA LEU A 195 -7.05 8.15 -18.74
C LEU A 195 -6.22 8.58 -19.96
N LEU A 196 -5.49 9.70 -19.84
CA LEU A 196 -4.60 10.16 -20.91
C LEU A 196 -3.43 9.20 -21.10
N ILE A 197 -2.78 8.75 -20.02
CA ILE A 197 -1.62 7.88 -20.09
C ILE A 197 -2.03 6.46 -20.52
N GLU A 198 -3.10 5.93 -19.94
CA GLU A 198 -3.67 4.64 -20.35
C GLU A 198 -4.11 4.66 -21.83
N GLY A 199 -4.78 5.73 -22.25
CA GLY A 199 -5.19 5.90 -23.66
C GLY A 199 -3.99 5.98 -24.60
N THR A 200 -2.93 6.69 -24.23
CA THR A 200 -1.70 6.77 -25.02
C THR A 200 -1.01 5.40 -25.08
N GLY A 201 -0.90 4.70 -23.95
CA GLY A 201 -0.35 3.35 -23.90
C GLY A 201 -1.15 2.36 -24.73
N ALA A 202 -2.49 2.41 -24.63
CA ALA A 202 -3.37 1.57 -25.43
C ALA A 202 -3.19 1.82 -26.93
N LEU A 203 -3.06 3.08 -27.34
CA LEU A 203 -2.80 3.43 -28.74
C LEU A 203 -1.47 2.86 -29.24
N LEU A 204 -0.38 3.05 -28.47
CA LEU A 204 0.95 2.54 -28.84
C LEU A 204 0.97 1.03 -28.95
N LEU A 205 0.38 0.32 -27.98
CA LEU A 205 0.29 -1.15 -28.02
C LEU A 205 -0.62 -1.64 -29.15
N SER A 206 -1.73 -0.95 -29.43
CA SER A 206 -2.63 -1.30 -30.54
C SER A 206 -1.97 -1.17 -31.91
N LEU A 207 -1.07 -0.21 -32.10
CA LEU A 207 -0.30 -0.08 -33.34
C LEU A 207 0.52 -1.34 -33.64
N ARG A 208 0.96 -2.06 -32.60
CA ARG A 208 1.70 -3.31 -32.76
C ARG A 208 0.80 -4.55 -32.80
N PHE A 209 -0.29 -4.57 -32.02
CA PHE A 209 -1.16 -5.72 -31.88
C PHE A 209 -2.20 -5.82 -33.00
N CYS A 210 -2.71 -4.71 -33.55
CA CYS A 210 -3.69 -4.75 -34.64
C CYS A 210 -3.20 -5.46 -35.90
N PRO A 211 -1.95 -5.27 -36.40
CA PRO A 211 -1.42 -6.03 -37.50
C PRO A 211 -1.31 -7.54 -37.24
N GLN A 212 -1.10 -7.94 -35.99
CA GLN A 212 -0.87 -9.34 -35.58
C GLN A 212 -2.18 -10.10 -35.32
N PHE A 213 -3.14 -9.48 -34.63
CA PHE A 213 -4.36 -10.14 -34.14
C PHE A 213 -5.64 -9.64 -34.82
N GLY A 214 -5.52 -8.69 -35.76
CA GLY A 214 -6.67 -8.00 -36.34
C GLY A 214 -7.13 -6.80 -35.54
N LEU A 215 -7.92 -5.91 -36.20
CA LEU A 215 -8.24 -4.59 -35.64
C LEU A 215 -8.95 -4.65 -34.26
N LEU A 216 -10.03 -5.43 -34.17
CA LEU A 216 -10.86 -5.46 -32.95
C LEU A 216 -10.14 -6.12 -31.78
N GLN A 217 -9.52 -7.27 -32.03
CA GLN A 217 -8.80 -8.01 -31.00
C GLN A 217 -7.50 -7.30 -30.57
N GLY A 218 -6.77 -6.73 -31.54
CA GLY A 218 -5.56 -5.95 -31.26
C GLY A 218 -5.83 -4.69 -30.44
N LEU A 219 -6.96 -4.01 -30.74
CA LEU A 219 -7.39 -2.85 -29.93
C LEU A 219 -7.75 -3.27 -28.50
N TRP A 220 -8.49 -4.39 -28.34
CA TRP A 220 -8.82 -4.93 -27.02
C TRP A 220 -7.57 -5.30 -26.22
N TYR A 221 -6.61 -5.98 -26.86
CA TYR A 221 -5.33 -6.32 -26.24
C TYR A 221 -4.54 -5.08 -25.83
N GLY A 222 -4.50 -4.06 -26.70
CA GLY A 222 -3.86 -2.78 -26.38
C GLY A 222 -4.46 -2.10 -25.17
N ILE A 223 -5.79 -2.02 -25.06
CA ILE A 223 -6.49 -1.44 -23.93
C ILE A 223 -6.23 -2.24 -22.63
N PHE A 224 -6.40 -3.57 -22.70
CA PHE A 224 -6.25 -4.44 -21.54
C PHE A 224 -4.84 -4.36 -20.95
N HIS A 225 -3.81 -4.51 -21.81
CA HIS A 225 -2.42 -4.44 -21.35
C HIS A 225 -2.03 -3.04 -20.88
N SER A 226 -2.55 -1.98 -21.50
CA SER A 226 -2.28 -0.61 -21.06
C SER A 226 -2.82 -0.35 -19.66
N VAL A 227 -4.07 -0.72 -19.39
CA VAL A 227 -4.69 -0.59 -18.06
C VAL A 227 -3.97 -1.47 -17.03
N SER A 228 -3.70 -2.73 -17.38
CA SER A 228 -3.00 -3.67 -16.52
C SER A 228 -1.59 -3.17 -16.15
N ALA A 229 -0.83 -2.67 -17.13
CA ALA A 229 0.52 -2.14 -16.92
C ALA A 229 0.52 -0.84 -16.12
N PHE A 230 -0.37 0.11 -16.42
CA PHE A 230 -0.45 1.37 -15.68
C PHE A 230 -0.90 1.16 -14.22
N CYS A 231 -1.86 0.28 -14.01
CA CYS A 231 -2.29 -0.11 -12.67
C CYS A 231 -1.27 -1.00 -11.96
N ASN A 232 -0.20 -1.47 -12.62
CA ASN A 232 0.78 -2.42 -12.10
C ASN A 232 0.13 -3.76 -11.70
N ALA A 233 -0.75 -4.31 -12.54
CA ALA A 233 -1.56 -5.48 -12.19
C ALA A 233 -1.00 -6.82 -12.71
N GLY A 234 -0.14 -6.81 -13.75
CA GLY A 234 0.50 -8.00 -14.26
C GLY A 234 -0.41 -9.01 -14.99
N PHE A 235 -1.68 -8.69 -15.18
CA PHE A 235 -2.57 -9.53 -15.98
C PHE A 235 -2.33 -9.28 -17.46
N ASP A 236 -2.22 -10.35 -18.25
CA ASP A 236 -2.02 -10.30 -19.68
C ASP A 236 -2.99 -11.22 -20.44
N LEU A 237 -3.10 -11.03 -21.73
CA LEU A 237 -3.92 -11.83 -22.63
C LEU A 237 -3.09 -12.60 -23.68
N MET A 238 -1.79 -12.83 -23.41
CA MET A 238 -0.86 -13.46 -24.36
C MET A 238 -0.81 -14.98 -24.23
N GLY A 239 -1.46 -15.57 -23.24
CA GLY A 239 -1.51 -17.02 -23.01
C GLY A 239 -2.16 -17.86 -24.13
N THR A 240 -2.57 -17.24 -25.23
CA THR A 240 -3.15 -17.95 -26.39
C THR A 240 -2.13 -18.81 -27.14
N SER A 241 -0.85 -18.45 -27.13
CA SER A 241 0.23 -19.21 -27.77
C SER A 241 0.80 -20.31 -26.86
N ALA A 242 1.00 -19.98 -25.61
CA ALA A 242 1.40 -20.90 -24.55
C ALA A 242 0.81 -20.39 -23.22
N PRO A 243 0.16 -21.25 -22.40
CA PRO A 243 -0.41 -20.83 -21.12
C PRO A 243 0.64 -20.14 -20.24
N PHE A 244 0.27 -19.05 -19.60
CA PHE A 244 1.14 -18.26 -18.70
C PHE A 244 2.39 -17.67 -19.37
N SER A 245 2.43 -17.56 -20.72
CA SER A 245 3.61 -17.08 -21.45
C SER A 245 3.93 -15.59 -21.21
N SER A 246 2.95 -14.80 -20.80
CA SER A 246 3.08 -13.34 -20.65
C SER A 246 3.77 -12.69 -21.87
N LEU A 247 4.78 -11.87 -21.69
CA LEU A 247 5.48 -11.16 -22.78
C LEU A 247 6.76 -11.88 -23.26
N THR A 248 6.96 -13.16 -22.93
CA THR A 248 8.20 -13.89 -23.31
C THR A 248 8.43 -13.92 -24.81
N GLY A 249 7.37 -13.98 -25.62
CA GLY A 249 7.47 -13.91 -27.09
C GLY A 249 7.81 -12.52 -27.66
N TYR A 250 7.88 -11.47 -26.81
CA TYR A 250 8.13 -10.09 -27.23
C TYR A 250 9.40 -9.50 -26.62
N VAL A 251 10.31 -10.31 -26.10
CA VAL A 251 11.57 -9.84 -25.49
C VAL A 251 12.42 -9.01 -26.48
N GLY A 252 12.39 -9.37 -27.76
CA GLY A 252 13.07 -8.65 -28.84
C GLY A 252 12.32 -7.43 -29.38
N ASP A 253 11.07 -7.20 -28.96
CA ASP A 253 10.19 -6.17 -29.54
C ASP A 253 9.99 -4.97 -28.57
N PRO A 254 10.77 -3.88 -28.73
CA PRO A 254 10.67 -2.71 -27.85
C PRO A 254 9.36 -1.94 -28.00
N LEU A 255 8.57 -2.17 -29.07
CA LEU A 255 7.26 -1.55 -29.25
C LEU A 255 6.18 -2.17 -28.34
N VAL A 256 6.45 -3.34 -27.76
CA VAL A 256 5.58 -3.98 -26.77
C VAL A 256 6.09 -3.74 -25.36
N TRP A 257 7.29 -4.24 -25.04
CA TRP A 257 7.79 -4.12 -23.66
C TRP A 257 8.10 -2.69 -23.23
N GLY A 258 8.52 -1.82 -24.17
CA GLY A 258 8.85 -0.43 -23.89
C GLY A 258 7.67 0.39 -23.36
N PRO A 259 6.53 0.48 -24.08
CA PRO A 259 5.33 1.13 -23.58
C PRO A 259 4.83 0.54 -22.25
N ILE A 260 4.87 -0.80 -22.09
CA ILE A 260 4.48 -1.46 -20.85
C ILE A 260 5.40 -1.01 -19.69
N ALA A 261 6.72 -1.01 -19.88
CA ALA A 261 7.67 -0.55 -18.87
C ALA A 261 7.45 0.92 -18.48
N LEU A 262 7.19 1.79 -19.46
CA LEU A 262 6.89 3.21 -19.20
C LEU A 262 5.58 3.39 -18.43
N LEU A 263 4.54 2.62 -18.75
CA LEU A 263 3.26 2.63 -18.03
C LEU A 263 3.44 2.18 -16.58
N ILE A 264 4.20 1.11 -16.33
CA ILE A 264 4.54 0.60 -15.00
C ILE A 264 5.25 1.69 -14.19
N LEU A 265 6.28 2.31 -14.76
CA LEU A 265 7.01 3.38 -14.09
C LEU A 265 6.11 4.59 -13.81
N ALA A 266 5.28 4.99 -14.77
CA ALA A 266 4.34 6.07 -14.60
C ALA A 266 3.35 5.76 -13.45
N GLY A 267 2.71 4.62 -13.44
CA GLY A 267 1.81 4.18 -12.36
C GLY A 267 2.50 4.16 -10.98
N GLY A 268 3.75 3.68 -10.92
CA GLY A 268 4.53 3.54 -9.69
C GLY A 268 5.10 4.83 -9.09
N LEU A 269 5.18 5.94 -9.84
CA LEU A 269 5.77 7.20 -9.36
C LEU A 269 4.94 7.96 -8.32
N GLY A 270 3.63 7.72 -8.27
CA GLY A 270 2.70 8.37 -7.34
C GLY A 270 2.16 9.72 -7.84
N PHE A 271 0.89 9.96 -7.51
CA PHE A 271 0.12 11.09 -8.04
C PHE A 271 0.61 12.46 -7.57
N LEU A 272 1.19 12.55 -6.37
CA LEU A 272 1.80 13.78 -5.85
C LEU A 272 3.08 14.15 -6.63
N THR A 273 3.87 13.15 -7.02
CA THR A 273 5.06 13.37 -7.85
C THR A 273 4.67 13.88 -9.24
N TRP A 274 3.55 13.39 -9.81
CA TRP A 274 3.02 13.90 -11.07
C TRP A 274 2.57 15.34 -10.98
N GLN A 275 1.97 15.72 -9.84
CA GLN A 275 1.63 17.12 -9.61
C GLN A 275 2.86 18.01 -9.60
N ASP A 276 3.93 17.61 -8.90
CA ASP A 276 5.20 18.36 -8.88
C ASP A 276 5.85 18.45 -10.27
N LEU A 277 5.84 17.36 -11.04
CA LEU A 277 6.33 17.34 -12.43
C LEU A 277 5.55 18.31 -13.32
N ARG A 278 4.23 18.38 -13.16
CA ARG A 278 3.37 19.30 -13.91
C ARG A 278 3.60 20.76 -13.51
N GLU A 279 3.70 21.05 -12.20
CA GLU A 279 3.84 22.42 -11.67
C GLU A 279 5.23 22.99 -11.94
N HIS A 280 6.27 22.20 -11.71
CA HIS A 280 7.67 22.67 -11.77
C HIS A 280 8.44 22.15 -13.00
N ARG A 281 7.79 21.35 -13.87
CA ARG A 281 8.41 20.76 -15.08
C ARG A 281 9.75 20.08 -14.74
N LEU A 282 10.86 20.48 -15.39
CA LEU A 282 12.19 19.90 -15.18
C LEU A 282 13.01 20.59 -14.07
N HIS A 283 12.43 21.52 -13.31
CA HIS A 283 13.15 22.22 -12.25
C HIS A 283 13.21 21.36 -10.96
N PHE A 284 14.08 20.35 -10.95
CA PHE A 284 14.25 19.39 -9.85
C PHE A 284 14.43 20.06 -8.47
N ARG A 285 15.12 21.23 -8.41
CA ARG A 285 15.33 21.96 -7.14
C ARG A 285 14.03 22.44 -6.50
N ALA A 286 12.99 22.72 -7.29
CA ALA A 286 11.71 23.22 -6.83
C ALA A 286 10.78 22.11 -6.28
N TYR A 287 11.07 20.83 -6.58
CA TYR A 287 10.24 19.70 -6.13
C TYR A 287 10.20 19.58 -4.62
N ARG A 288 9.09 19.01 -4.11
CA ARG A 288 8.97 18.60 -2.71
C ARG A 288 10.01 17.54 -2.36
N LEU A 289 10.41 17.49 -1.08
CA LEU A 289 11.37 16.49 -0.60
C LEU A 289 10.97 15.06 -0.96
N GLN A 290 9.68 14.73 -0.76
CA GLN A 290 9.14 13.42 -1.09
C GLN A 290 9.33 13.05 -2.57
N SER A 291 9.02 13.96 -3.50
CA SER A 291 9.19 13.72 -4.94
C SER A 291 10.66 13.54 -5.33
N LYS A 292 11.57 14.31 -4.73
CA LYS A 292 13.02 14.13 -4.92
C LYS A 292 13.49 12.76 -4.46
N LEU A 293 13.07 12.33 -3.26
CA LEU A 293 13.39 11.00 -2.73
C LEU A 293 12.87 9.89 -3.63
N ILE A 294 11.62 10.00 -4.07
CA ILE A 294 10.98 9.03 -4.97
C ILE A 294 11.79 8.88 -6.27
N LEU A 295 12.07 9.99 -6.93
CA LEU A 295 12.76 9.98 -8.23
C LEU A 295 14.19 9.42 -8.10
N VAL A 296 14.96 9.87 -7.11
CA VAL A 296 16.35 9.43 -6.92
C VAL A 296 16.40 7.97 -6.49
N SER A 297 15.57 7.55 -5.55
CA SER A 297 15.55 6.15 -5.09
C SER A 297 15.04 5.20 -6.16
N THR A 298 14.03 5.61 -6.95
CA THR A 298 13.55 4.82 -8.09
C THR A 298 14.62 4.68 -9.16
N ALA A 299 15.26 5.77 -9.57
CA ALA A 299 16.34 5.73 -10.55
C ALA A 299 17.54 4.90 -10.07
N GLY A 300 17.91 5.04 -8.79
CA GLY A 300 18.98 4.25 -8.19
C GLY A 300 18.68 2.74 -8.18
N LEU A 301 17.47 2.35 -7.78
CA LEU A 301 17.05 0.94 -7.78
C LEU A 301 17.01 0.37 -9.20
N LEU A 302 16.46 1.11 -10.17
CA LEU A 302 16.42 0.68 -11.58
C LEU A 302 17.81 0.51 -12.16
N LEU A 303 18.71 1.44 -11.90
CA LEU A 303 20.08 1.37 -12.39
C LEU A 303 20.84 0.19 -11.79
N LEU A 304 20.77 0.00 -10.46
CA LEU A 304 21.45 -1.09 -9.77
C LEU A 304 20.94 -2.46 -10.22
N SER A 305 19.63 -2.61 -10.33
CA SER A 305 19.04 -3.87 -10.80
C SER A 305 19.36 -4.14 -12.28
N PHE A 306 19.28 -3.12 -13.15
CA PHE A 306 19.68 -3.25 -14.54
C PHE A 306 21.14 -3.71 -14.69
N LEU A 307 22.06 -3.07 -13.94
CA LEU A 307 23.47 -3.45 -13.96
C LEU A 307 23.70 -4.89 -13.48
N PHE A 308 22.98 -5.32 -12.42
CA PHE A 308 23.06 -6.70 -11.94
C PHE A 308 22.59 -7.68 -13.00
N PHE A 309 21.39 -7.50 -13.55
CA PHE A 309 20.86 -8.40 -14.56
C PHE A 309 21.70 -8.40 -15.84
N GLN A 310 22.16 -7.25 -16.32
CA GLN A 310 22.96 -7.15 -17.53
C GLN A 310 24.38 -7.72 -17.37
N CYS A 311 25.03 -7.46 -16.24
CA CYS A 311 26.44 -7.82 -16.06
C CYS A 311 26.65 -9.23 -15.49
N TYR A 312 25.67 -9.76 -14.76
CA TYR A 312 25.75 -11.06 -14.11
C TYR A 312 24.72 -12.04 -14.68
N GLU A 313 23.42 -11.82 -14.45
CA GLU A 313 22.38 -12.81 -14.72
C GLU A 313 22.31 -13.22 -16.19
N PHE A 314 22.09 -12.27 -17.10
CA PHE A 314 21.93 -12.57 -18.54
C PHE A 314 23.23 -12.87 -19.27
N ARG A 315 24.34 -13.02 -18.55
CA ARG A 315 25.60 -13.57 -19.11
C ARG A 315 25.79 -15.05 -18.81
N LEU A 316 24.94 -15.62 -17.96
CA LEU A 316 25.01 -17.02 -17.58
C LEU A 316 24.62 -17.95 -18.76
N PRO A 317 25.13 -19.20 -18.80
CA PRO A 317 24.92 -20.11 -19.92
C PRO A 317 23.45 -20.43 -20.22
N GLN A 318 22.59 -20.44 -19.20
CA GLN A 318 21.15 -20.71 -19.38
C GLN A 318 20.45 -19.68 -20.29
N TRP A 319 21.02 -18.51 -20.49
CA TRP A 319 20.52 -17.46 -21.36
C TRP A 319 21.22 -17.41 -22.72
N ALA A 320 21.97 -18.47 -23.08
CA ALA A 320 22.76 -18.50 -24.32
C ALA A 320 21.90 -18.38 -25.60
N GLU A 321 20.64 -18.81 -25.56
CA GLU A 321 19.70 -18.74 -26.69
C GLU A 321 19.28 -17.30 -27.03
N LEU A 322 19.32 -16.38 -26.06
CA LEU A 322 18.99 -14.98 -26.30
C LEU A 322 20.11 -14.27 -27.03
N SER A 323 19.78 -13.52 -28.07
CA SER A 323 20.70 -12.61 -28.75
C SER A 323 21.18 -11.50 -27.80
N GLY A 324 22.30 -10.82 -28.13
CA GLY A 324 22.81 -9.73 -27.31
C GLY A 324 21.80 -8.58 -27.13
N TRP A 325 20.97 -8.32 -28.15
CA TRP A 325 19.89 -7.33 -28.09
C TRP A 325 18.77 -7.79 -27.16
N GLU A 326 18.33 -9.03 -27.23
CA GLU A 326 17.31 -9.58 -26.35
C GLU A 326 17.76 -9.62 -24.90
N ARG A 327 19.03 -9.95 -24.62
CA ARG A 327 19.60 -9.88 -23.25
C ARG A 327 19.56 -8.48 -22.68
N LEU A 328 19.85 -7.46 -23.50
CA LEU A 328 19.78 -6.06 -23.06
C LEU A 328 18.33 -5.67 -22.72
N ASN A 329 17.40 -6.03 -23.59
CA ASN A 329 15.97 -5.77 -23.39
C ASN A 329 15.43 -6.53 -22.16
N ALA A 330 15.78 -7.80 -22.01
CA ALA A 330 15.42 -8.61 -20.86
C ALA A 330 15.96 -7.99 -19.56
N ALA A 331 17.22 -7.55 -19.53
CA ALA A 331 17.78 -6.89 -18.36
C ALA A 331 17.07 -5.58 -18.03
N ALA A 332 16.74 -4.78 -19.02
CA ALA A 332 16.00 -3.54 -18.85
C ALA A 332 14.59 -3.79 -18.29
N PHE A 333 13.88 -4.77 -18.85
CA PHE A 333 12.53 -5.11 -18.39
C PHE A 333 12.54 -5.79 -17.02
N GLN A 334 13.50 -6.69 -16.79
CA GLN A 334 13.67 -7.37 -15.48
C GLN A 334 14.06 -6.40 -14.35
N ALA A 335 14.65 -5.24 -14.66
CA ALA A 335 14.86 -4.18 -13.69
C ALA A 335 13.56 -3.45 -13.31
N VAL A 336 12.56 -3.42 -14.21
CA VAL A 336 11.30 -2.71 -14.02
C VAL A 336 10.22 -3.61 -13.41
N THR A 337 10.04 -4.84 -13.92
CA THR A 337 8.91 -5.70 -13.58
C THR A 337 8.80 -6.08 -12.09
N PRO A 338 9.89 -6.32 -11.31
CA PRO A 338 9.78 -6.62 -9.88
C PRO A 338 9.22 -5.45 -9.05
N ARG A 339 9.14 -4.27 -9.63
CA ARG A 339 8.55 -3.10 -8.99
C ARG A 339 7.02 -3.09 -9.11
N THR A 340 6.42 -4.17 -8.65
CA THR A 340 4.97 -4.40 -8.57
C THR A 340 4.25 -4.47 -9.92
N ALA A 341 4.90 -5.01 -10.97
CA ALA A 341 4.30 -5.03 -12.31
C ALA A 341 3.81 -6.41 -12.76
N GLY A 342 4.56 -7.48 -12.49
CA GLY A 342 4.12 -8.86 -12.68
C GLY A 342 4.19 -9.41 -14.10
N PHE A 343 4.60 -8.63 -15.09
CA PHE A 343 4.79 -9.13 -16.46
C PHE A 343 6.14 -9.86 -16.62
N ASN A 344 6.15 -10.98 -17.32
CA ASN A 344 7.35 -11.75 -17.61
C ASN A 344 7.80 -11.53 -19.05
N SER A 345 9.05 -11.11 -19.26
CA SER A 345 9.68 -11.06 -20.58
C SER A 345 10.59 -12.24 -20.85
N VAL A 346 10.90 -13.01 -19.82
CA VAL A 346 11.73 -14.23 -19.88
C VAL A 346 11.15 -15.27 -18.93
N ASP A 347 11.55 -16.53 -19.09
CA ASP A 347 11.18 -17.60 -18.17
C ASP A 347 11.91 -17.44 -16.83
N LEU A 348 11.16 -17.11 -15.79
CA LEU A 348 11.72 -16.88 -14.45
C LEU A 348 12.22 -18.13 -13.75
N THR A 349 11.81 -19.32 -14.20
CA THR A 349 12.31 -20.60 -13.64
C THR A 349 13.78 -20.80 -13.92
N LEU A 350 14.30 -20.15 -14.97
CA LEU A 350 15.71 -20.18 -15.36
C LEU A 350 16.59 -19.22 -14.57
N LEU A 351 16.01 -18.37 -13.69
CA LEU A 351 16.81 -17.45 -12.87
C LEU A 351 17.78 -18.20 -11.96
N SER A 352 19.00 -17.70 -11.88
CA SER A 352 19.99 -18.20 -10.91
C SER A 352 19.54 -17.91 -9.47
N GLU A 353 20.06 -18.65 -8.48
CA GLU A 353 19.74 -18.39 -7.06
C GLU A 353 20.05 -16.93 -6.63
N PRO A 354 21.18 -16.29 -7.03
CA PRO A 354 21.37 -14.86 -6.82
C PRO A 354 20.34 -14.01 -7.57
N GLY A 355 19.95 -14.39 -8.78
CA GLY A 355 18.90 -13.71 -9.57
C GLY A 355 17.56 -13.74 -8.87
N LYS A 356 17.15 -14.89 -8.34
CA LYS A 356 15.92 -15.03 -7.52
C LYS A 356 15.99 -14.14 -6.28
N LEU A 357 17.11 -14.16 -5.54
CA LEU A 357 17.28 -13.36 -4.32
C LEU A 357 17.19 -11.86 -4.60
N VAL A 358 17.88 -11.37 -5.63
CA VAL A 358 17.82 -9.95 -6.02
C VAL A 358 16.40 -9.58 -6.44
N THR A 359 15.72 -10.44 -7.18
CA THR A 359 14.31 -10.22 -7.57
C THR A 359 13.41 -10.15 -6.33
N ILE A 360 13.57 -11.04 -5.33
CA ILE A 360 12.86 -11.00 -4.04
C ILE A 360 13.05 -9.64 -3.36
N LEU A 361 14.30 -9.16 -3.24
CA LEU A 361 14.61 -7.89 -2.61
C LEU A 361 13.96 -6.71 -3.35
N LEU A 362 13.94 -6.75 -4.69
CA LEU A 362 13.27 -5.73 -5.51
C LEU A 362 11.75 -5.78 -5.35
N MET A 363 11.14 -6.97 -5.27
CA MET A 363 9.70 -7.16 -5.09
C MET A 363 9.21 -6.64 -3.74
N LEU A 364 10.01 -6.79 -2.67
CA LEU A 364 9.67 -6.21 -1.37
C LEU A 364 9.61 -4.69 -1.42
N VAL A 365 10.40 -4.04 -2.27
CA VAL A 365 10.41 -2.57 -2.42
C VAL A 365 9.42 -2.14 -3.50
N GLY A 366 8.20 -1.86 -3.10
CA GLY A 366 7.13 -1.41 -3.99
C GLY A 366 7.31 0.00 -4.55
N GLY A 367 6.23 0.55 -5.07
CA GLY A 367 6.22 1.91 -5.63
C GLY A 367 6.18 3.01 -4.57
N SER A 368 5.75 4.19 -5.01
CA SER A 368 5.68 5.39 -4.19
C SER A 368 4.38 5.48 -3.39
N PRO A 369 4.32 6.25 -2.30
CA PRO A 369 3.07 6.59 -1.64
C PRO A 369 2.10 7.29 -2.60
N GLY A 370 0.82 6.93 -2.57
CA GLY A 370 -0.19 7.48 -3.48
C GLY A 370 0.06 7.10 -4.95
N SER A 371 0.52 5.88 -5.21
CA SER A 371 0.69 5.28 -6.55
C SER A 371 -0.27 4.10 -6.74
N THR A 372 -0.32 3.56 -7.95
CA THR A 372 -1.04 2.33 -8.26
C THR A 372 -0.38 1.10 -7.65
N ALA A 373 0.91 1.14 -7.38
CA ALA A 373 1.72 0.07 -6.84
C ALA A 373 1.44 -0.23 -5.36
N GLY A 374 1.51 -1.50 -4.96
CA GLY A 374 1.39 -1.96 -3.56
C GLY A 374 2.75 -2.08 -2.85
N GLY A 375 2.89 -3.04 -1.96
CA GLY A 375 4.12 -3.31 -1.21
C GLY A 375 4.55 -2.21 -0.25
N PHE A 376 5.69 -2.38 0.45
CA PHE A 376 6.23 -1.30 1.26
C PHE A 376 6.92 -0.25 0.38
N LYS A 377 6.73 1.03 0.72
CA LYS A 377 6.99 2.11 -0.23
C LYS A 377 8.49 2.44 -0.36
N VAL A 378 8.90 2.86 -1.57
CA VAL A 378 10.28 3.29 -1.83
C VAL A 378 10.75 4.40 -0.88
N THR A 379 9.85 5.26 -0.42
CA THR A 379 10.15 6.29 0.58
C THR A 379 10.45 5.70 1.96
N THR A 380 9.82 4.58 2.33
CA THR A 380 10.11 3.84 3.57
C THR A 380 11.56 3.33 3.55
N LEU A 381 11.98 2.69 2.45
CA LEU A 381 13.38 2.27 2.25
C LEU A 381 14.33 3.47 2.34
N ALA A 382 14.02 4.56 1.64
CA ALA A 382 14.87 5.76 1.63
C ALA A 382 15.04 6.36 3.03
N VAL A 383 13.97 6.44 3.83
CA VAL A 383 14.01 6.95 5.21
C VAL A 383 14.87 6.03 6.09
N LEU A 384 14.73 4.71 5.98
CA LEU A 384 15.54 3.75 6.74
C LEU A 384 17.03 3.85 6.38
N LEU A 385 17.37 3.88 5.09
CA LEU A 385 18.76 3.99 4.63
C LEU A 385 19.40 5.32 5.06
N LEU A 386 18.67 6.43 4.96
CA LEU A 386 19.18 7.74 5.37
C LEU A 386 19.32 7.85 6.90
N SER A 387 18.45 7.17 7.67
CA SER A 387 18.58 7.06 9.12
C SER A 387 19.78 6.22 9.52
N ALA A 388 19.99 5.07 8.90
CA ALA A 388 21.18 4.26 9.09
C ALA A 388 22.46 5.05 8.77
N ARG A 389 22.48 5.76 7.64
CA ARG A 389 23.59 6.66 7.28
C ARG A 389 23.84 7.73 8.35
N ALA A 390 22.78 8.35 8.87
CA ALA A 390 22.92 9.39 9.92
C ALA A 390 23.59 8.82 11.18
N VAL A 391 23.27 7.59 11.57
CA VAL A 391 23.91 6.88 12.68
C VAL A 391 25.40 6.59 12.38
N PHE A 392 25.71 6.01 11.21
CA PHE A 392 27.09 5.69 10.83
C PHE A 392 27.99 6.93 10.77
N PHE A 393 27.49 8.04 10.26
CA PHE A 393 28.25 9.30 10.17
C PHE A 393 28.08 10.20 11.39
N ARG A 394 27.42 9.72 12.49
CA ARG A 394 27.18 10.47 13.71
C ARG A 394 26.51 11.83 13.48
N CYS A 395 25.65 11.94 12.47
CA CYS A 395 24.84 13.13 12.24
C CYS A 395 23.69 13.15 13.23
N GLY A 396 23.41 14.30 13.85
CA GLY A 396 22.39 14.40 14.92
C GLY A 396 20.95 14.12 14.46
N SER A 397 20.64 14.20 13.17
CA SER A 397 19.33 13.84 12.60
C SER A 397 19.43 13.49 11.13
N PRO A 398 18.61 12.51 10.64
CA PRO A 398 18.60 12.17 9.22
C PRO A 398 18.12 13.36 8.40
N SER A 399 18.92 13.75 7.42
CA SER A 399 18.64 14.87 6.53
C SER A 399 18.99 14.53 5.10
N CYS A 400 18.23 15.08 4.14
CA CYS A 400 18.47 14.94 2.72
C CYS A 400 18.00 16.19 1.99
N PHE A 401 18.72 16.60 0.94
CA PHE A 401 18.42 17.82 0.15
C PHE A 401 18.20 19.09 1.00
N GLY A 402 18.95 19.23 2.11
CA GLY A 402 18.86 20.39 3.02
C GLY A 402 17.63 20.41 3.93
N ARG A 403 16.89 19.30 4.06
CA ARG A 403 15.71 19.17 4.94
C ARG A 403 15.85 17.98 5.87
N ARG A 404 15.31 18.09 7.09
CA ARG A 404 15.25 17.02 8.09
C ARG A 404 13.95 16.24 7.98
N PHE A 405 13.98 14.96 8.37
CA PHE A 405 12.78 14.13 8.54
C PHE A 405 12.20 14.31 9.93
N GLN A 406 10.89 14.11 10.05
CA GLN A 406 10.20 14.01 11.34
C GLN A 406 10.53 12.66 11.98
N ASP A 407 10.71 12.62 13.30
CA ASP A 407 11.02 11.38 14.05
C ASP A 407 9.90 10.34 13.92
N GLU A 408 8.64 10.80 13.79
CA GLU A 408 7.48 9.94 13.53
C GLU A 408 7.62 9.16 12.20
N ALA A 409 8.20 9.77 11.18
CA ALA A 409 8.42 9.10 9.89
C ALA A 409 9.37 7.90 10.02
N LEU A 410 10.40 8.03 10.86
CA LEU A 410 11.33 6.93 11.14
C LEU A 410 10.65 5.80 11.92
N ARG A 411 9.90 6.13 12.99
CA ARG A 411 9.17 5.14 13.79
C ARG A 411 8.16 4.36 12.91
N SER A 412 7.40 5.08 12.10
CA SER A 412 6.44 4.49 11.16
C SER A 412 7.14 3.62 10.11
N ALA A 413 8.25 4.09 9.53
CA ALA A 413 9.02 3.34 8.56
C ALA A 413 9.57 2.02 9.14
N SER A 414 10.09 2.05 10.38
CA SER A 414 10.61 0.85 11.06
C SER A 414 9.49 -0.14 11.39
N ALA A 415 8.33 0.33 11.86
CA ALA A 415 7.18 -0.53 12.15
C ALA A 415 6.65 -1.22 10.89
N ILE A 416 6.52 -0.46 9.79
CA ILE A 416 6.07 -0.99 8.50
C ILE A 416 7.08 -2.03 7.99
N PHE A 417 8.36 -1.72 7.99
CA PHE A 417 9.41 -2.64 7.53
C PHE A 417 9.39 -3.96 8.31
N LEU A 418 9.34 -3.88 9.63
CA LEU A 418 9.27 -5.07 10.50
C LEU A 418 8.02 -5.91 10.19
N MET A 419 6.86 -5.29 10.05
CA MET A 419 5.61 -5.96 9.73
C MET A 419 5.69 -6.69 8.37
N TYR A 420 6.19 -6.03 7.34
CA TYR A 420 6.35 -6.65 6.01
C TYR A 420 7.36 -7.80 6.04
N LEU A 421 8.48 -7.63 6.75
CA LEU A 421 9.50 -8.67 6.92
C LEU A 421 8.93 -9.91 7.61
N VAL A 422 8.16 -9.72 8.70
CA VAL A 422 7.53 -10.83 9.43
C VAL A 422 6.53 -11.56 8.54
N PHE A 423 5.63 -10.87 7.87
CA PHE A 423 4.66 -11.52 6.98
C PHE A 423 5.31 -12.21 5.79
N PHE A 424 6.34 -11.60 5.20
CA PHE A 424 7.12 -12.21 4.13
C PHE A 424 7.76 -13.53 4.57
N LEU A 425 8.48 -13.53 5.68
CA LEU A 425 9.17 -14.74 6.18
C LEU A 425 8.18 -15.82 6.64
N LEU A 426 7.14 -15.45 7.38
CA LEU A 426 6.12 -16.39 7.82
C LEU A 426 5.37 -17.00 6.64
N GLY A 427 4.94 -16.16 5.67
CA GLY A 427 4.22 -16.63 4.50
C GLY A 427 5.04 -17.62 3.68
N GLY A 428 6.30 -17.30 3.35
CA GLY A 428 7.18 -18.19 2.60
C GLY A 428 7.50 -19.48 3.35
N THR A 429 7.75 -19.40 4.67
CA THR A 429 8.00 -20.60 5.49
C THR A 429 6.77 -21.50 5.54
N LEU A 430 5.56 -20.94 5.72
CA LEU A 430 4.32 -21.74 5.74
C LEU A 430 4.07 -22.42 4.38
N ILE A 431 4.23 -21.72 3.25
CA ILE A 431 4.09 -22.28 1.91
C ILE A 431 5.09 -23.44 1.72
N CYS A 432 6.37 -23.23 2.09
CA CYS A 432 7.39 -24.27 2.02
C CYS A 432 7.01 -25.53 2.85
N CYS A 433 6.49 -25.34 4.07
CA CYS A 433 6.08 -26.45 4.94
C CYS A 433 4.84 -27.21 4.44
N ILE A 434 3.89 -26.50 3.80
CA ILE A 434 2.62 -27.07 3.33
C ILE A 434 2.81 -27.82 2.01
N ASP A 435 3.46 -27.18 1.03
CA ASP A 435 3.57 -27.71 -0.33
C ASP A 435 4.91 -28.39 -0.63
N GLY A 436 5.88 -28.33 0.30
CA GLY A 436 7.18 -28.99 0.13
C GLY A 436 8.07 -28.38 -0.97
N VAL A 437 7.77 -27.17 -1.44
CA VAL A 437 8.55 -26.44 -2.44
C VAL A 437 9.86 -25.91 -1.85
N PRO A 438 10.92 -25.68 -2.64
CA PRO A 438 12.17 -25.11 -2.16
C PRO A 438 11.93 -23.77 -1.43
N LEU A 439 12.64 -23.54 -0.33
CA LEU A 439 12.43 -22.36 0.52
C LEU A 439 12.58 -21.05 -0.25
N LEU A 440 13.58 -20.93 -1.13
CA LEU A 440 13.81 -19.71 -1.90
C LEU A 440 12.65 -19.43 -2.88
N ASP A 441 12.09 -20.49 -3.48
CA ASP A 441 10.95 -20.37 -4.40
C ASP A 441 9.66 -20.03 -3.63
N ALA A 442 9.45 -20.61 -2.44
CA ALA A 442 8.35 -20.25 -1.54
C ALA A 442 8.46 -18.80 -1.05
N LEU A 443 9.68 -18.35 -0.73
CA LEU A 443 9.94 -16.94 -0.39
C LEU A 443 9.70 -16.02 -1.59
N PHE A 444 10.00 -16.47 -2.81
CA PHE A 444 9.70 -15.70 -4.02
C PHE A 444 8.19 -15.46 -4.18
N GLU A 445 7.36 -16.50 -4.03
CA GLU A 445 5.89 -16.38 -4.06
C GLU A 445 5.38 -15.46 -2.94
N SER A 446 5.89 -15.62 -1.72
CA SER A 446 5.51 -14.76 -0.58
C SER A 446 5.89 -13.30 -0.81
N ALA A 447 7.10 -13.03 -1.34
CA ALA A 447 7.54 -11.67 -1.69
C ALA A 447 6.67 -11.07 -2.80
N SER A 448 6.34 -11.87 -3.81
CA SER A 448 5.46 -11.48 -4.90
C SER A 448 4.06 -11.12 -4.40
N ALA A 449 3.50 -11.92 -3.50
CA ALA A 449 2.18 -11.68 -2.93
C ALA A 449 2.15 -10.44 -2.04
N ILE A 450 3.04 -10.33 -1.04
CA ILE A 450 3.03 -9.19 -0.11
C ILE A 450 3.53 -7.90 -0.77
N GLY A 451 4.44 -8.01 -1.74
CA GLY A 451 4.87 -6.92 -2.60
C GLY A 451 3.80 -6.50 -3.61
N THR A 452 2.76 -7.31 -3.80
CA THR A 452 1.75 -7.17 -4.86
C THR A 452 2.40 -7.06 -6.25
N VAL A 453 3.26 -8.02 -6.60
CA VAL A 453 4.08 -7.98 -7.83
C VAL A 453 3.52 -8.86 -8.94
N GLY A 454 3.16 -10.12 -8.63
CA GLY A 454 2.58 -11.04 -9.60
C GLY A 454 3.55 -11.98 -10.30
N LEU A 455 4.85 -11.86 -10.07
CA LEU A 455 5.83 -12.81 -10.58
C LEU A 455 5.73 -14.12 -9.81
N SER A 456 5.82 -15.26 -10.50
CA SER A 456 5.76 -16.60 -9.92
C SER A 456 6.83 -17.48 -10.54
N ILE A 457 7.45 -18.34 -9.72
CA ILE A 457 8.39 -19.38 -10.13
C ILE A 457 7.82 -20.77 -9.87
N CYS A 458 7.13 -20.96 -8.75
CA CYS A 458 6.50 -22.24 -8.40
C CYS A 458 5.30 -22.59 -9.29
N GLY A 459 4.78 -21.62 -10.06
CA GLY A 459 3.50 -21.74 -10.74
C GLY A 459 2.36 -21.78 -9.71
N THR A 460 1.77 -20.64 -9.43
CA THR A 460 0.65 -20.49 -8.47
C THR A 460 -0.44 -21.56 -8.63
N PRO A 461 -0.83 -22.02 -9.86
CA PRO A 461 -1.79 -23.11 -10.03
C PRO A 461 -1.43 -24.44 -9.38
N GLY A 462 -0.14 -24.72 -9.20
CA GLY A 462 0.36 -25.97 -8.61
C GLY A 462 0.34 -25.99 -7.08
N LEU A 463 0.09 -24.86 -6.42
CA LEU A 463 0.07 -24.77 -4.98
C LEU A 463 -1.27 -25.26 -4.40
N SER A 464 -1.24 -25.71 -3.15
CA SER A 464 -2.42 -26.19 -2.44
C SER A 464 -3.37 -25.05 -2.01
N LEU A 465 -4.62 -25.40 -1.70
CA LEU A 465 -5.63 -24.42 -1.23
C LEU A 465 -5.18 -23.62 0.01
N PRO A 466 -4.55 -24.20 1.06
CA PRO A 466 -4.04 -23.40 2.17
C PRO A 466 -3.00 -22.35 1.73
N SER A 467 -2.10 -22.70 0.80
CA SER A 467 -1.13 -21.75 0.26
C SER A 467 -1.79 -20.64 -0.58
N HIS A 468 -2.84 -20.96 -1.34
CA HIS A 468 -3.65 -19.94 -2.01
C HIS A 468 -4.29 -18.95 -1.02
N LEU A 469 -4.78 -19.42 0.14
CA LEU A 469 -5.34 -18.55 1.17
C LEU A 469 -4.26 -17.68 1.82
N ILE A 470 -3.06 -18.21 2.06
CA ILE A 470 -1.92 -17.44 2.55
C ILE A 470 -1.56 -16.34 1.55
N LEU A 471 -1.41 -16.68 0.26
CA LEU A 471 -1.13 -15.70 -0.79
C LEU A 471 -2.23 -14.62 -0.89
N THR A 472 -3.50 -15.02 -0.81
CA THR A 472 -4.67 -14.10 -0.79
C THR A 472 -4.57 -13.11 0.36
N PHE A 473 -4.25 -13.59 1.56
CA PHE A 473 -4.05 -12.74 2.73
C PHE A 473 -2.86 -11.78 2.57
N LEU A 474 -1.71 -12.27 2.08
CA LEU A 474 -0.52 -11.45 1.84
C LEU A 474 -0.78 -10.36 0.80
N MET A 475 -1.44 -10.67 -0.32
CA MET A 475 -1.84 -9.70 -1.34
C MET A 475 -2.73 -8.60 -0.76
N TYR A 476 -3.70 -8.99 0.07
CA TYR A 476 -4.61 -8.04 0.72
C TYR A 476 -3.85 -7.09 1.67
N VAL A 477 -2.99 -7.63 2.54
CA VAL A 477 -2.14 -6.81 3.45
C VAL A 477 -1.22 -5.90 2.67
N GLY A 478 -0.57 -6.41 1.63
CA GLY A 478 0.32 -5.65 0.75
C GLY A 478 -0.37 -4.47 0.07
N ARG A 479 -1.64 -4.64 -0.34
CA ARG A 479 -2.41 -3.59 -1.02
C ARG A 479 -2.98 -2.54 -0.08
N VAL A 480 -3.61 -2.95 1.02
CA VAL A 480 -4.21 -2.02 2.00
C VAL A 480 -3.15 -1.10 2.60
N GLY A 481 -1.93 -1.60 2.76
CA GLY A 481 -0.80 -0.85 3.29
C GLY A 481 -0.64 -0.96 4.81
N GLY A 482 0.61 -1.02 5.26
CA GLY A 482 0.95 -1.30 6.65
C GLY A 482 0.40 -0.28 7.65
N LEU A 483 0.50 1.02 7.35
CA LEU A 483 -0.04 2.07 8.25
C LEU A 483 -1.56 1.97 8.41
N THR A 484 -2.28 1.74 7.33
CA THR A 484 -3.74 1.59 7.35
C THR A 484 -4.15 0.40 8.20
N MET A 485 -3.43 -0.74 8.09
CA MET A 485 -3.66 -1.92 8.93
C MET A 485 -3.38 -1.63 10.41
N ILE A 486 -2.25 -1.01 10.73
CA ILE A 486 -1.89 -0.64 12.10
C ILE A 486 -2.98 0.27 12.71
N TYR A 487 -3.39 1.33 12.02
CA TYR A 487 -4.39 2.27 12.52
C TYR A 487 -5.79 1.67 12.65
N ALA A 488 -6.14 0.68 11.83
CA ALA A 488 -7.42 0.00 11.96
C ALA A 488 -7.50 -0.90 13.21
N VAL A 489 -6.38 -1.54 13.58
CA VAL A 489 -6.28 -2.42 14.76
C VAL A 489 -6.10 -1.59 16.04
N THR A 490 -5.30 -0.52 15.99
CA THR A 490 -4.94 0.30 17.16
C THR A 490 -5.88 1.48 17.41
N SER A 491 -7.13 1.44 16.95
CA SER A 491 -8.13 2.51 17.10
C SER A 491 -8.50 2.78 18.58
N GLY A 492 -7.48 3.05 19.41
CA GLY A 492 -7.58 3.53 20.78
C GLY A 492 -7.26 5.03 20.87
N SER A 493 -7.86 5.71 21.86
CA SER A 493 -7.50 7.09 22.17
C SER A 493 -5.99 7.18 22.44
N PRO A 494 -5.29 8.19 21.90
CA PRO A 494 -3.88 8.36 22.21
C PRO A 494 -3.70 8.44 23.73
N VAL A 495 -2.82 7.60 24.27
CA VAL A 495 -2.51 7.62 25.70
C VAL A 495 -1.81 8.95 25.98
N SER A 496 -2.47 9.82 26.75
CA SER A 496 -1.96 11.17 27.05
C SER A 496 -0.81 11.17 28.08
N SER A 497 -0.59 10.05 28.77
CA SER A 497 0.49 9.91 29.76
C SER A 497 1.67 9.15 29.15
N GLN A 498 2.87 9.73 29.24
CA GLN A 498 4.11 9.05 28.88
C GLN A 498 4.76 8.50 30.17
N TYR A 499 5.26 7.26 30.08
CA TYR A 499 6.08 6.69 31.13
C TYR A 499 7.43 7.40 31.23
N PRO A 500 8.10 7.40 32.40
CA PRO A 500 9.46 7.90 32.54
C PRO A 500 10.40 7.21 31.54
N GLN A 501 11.35 7.98 30.98
CA GLN A 501 12.33 7.46 30.07
C GLN A 501 13.47 6.78 30.79
N GLU A 502 13.78 5.54 30.45
CA GLU A 502 14.95 4.81 30.91
C GLU A 502 15.87 4.50 29.72
N ARG A 503 17.17 4.51 29.97
CA ARG A 503 18.17 4.23 28.93
C ARG A 503 18.27 2.73 28.69
N VAL A 504 18.03 2.31 27.44
CA VAL A 504 18.28 0.94 26.97
C VAL A 504 19.48 0.99 26.03
N THR A 505 20.48 0.16 26.30
CA THR A 505 21.63 -0.02 25.41
C THR A 505 21.20 -0.84 24.19
N VAL A 506 21.40 -0.28 23.03
CA VAL A 506 21.21 -0.96 21.74
C VAL A 506 22.59 -1.21 21.17
N GLY A 507 22.97 -2.45 20.92
CA GLY A 507 24.28 -3.03 20.64
C GLY A 507 25.28 -2.29 19.78
#